data_52f353679717ec523ab03a48fcef3276
#
_entry.id   52f353679717ec523ab03a48fcef3276
#
_cell.length_a   1.000
_cell.length_b   1.000
_cell.length_c   1.000
_cell.angle_alpha   90.00
_cell.angle_beta   90.00
_cell.angle_gamma   90.00
#
_symmetry.space_group_name_H-M   'P 1'
#
loop_
_entity.id
_entity.type
_entity.pdbx_description
1 polymer ?
#
loop_
_entity_poly.entity_id
_entity_poly.type
_entity_poly.pdbx_seq_one_letter_code
_entity_poly.pdbx_strand_id
1 'polypeptide(L)'
;MNDMKIKALNPSIKLPNADIIVIVRSDASGTTFNFTNYLANDEKWKYKYGVAKSINWEAKVTPVASNPLMATMIEKTPFSIGYLEYSYAKNMGLASLKNSENEYITPSPASFAVASKNANFTSENGFYKILTNASGKGSYPLVAASFILLHKEGKNNKEVAKFFNWAMSDEKALNATRKLGY
;
A
#
# COMPACT_ATOMS: atom_id res chain seq x y z
N MET A 1 6.49 21.83 -3.71
CA MET A 1 5.71 21.12 -4.75
C MET A 1 6.09 21.50 -6.19
N ASN A 2 6.60 22.68 -6.43
CA ASN A 2 6.95 23.16 -7.79
C ASN A 2 8.31 22.69 -8.33
N ASP A 3 8.91 21.65 -7.77
CA ASP A 3 10.11 21.00 -8.32
C ASP A 3 9.91 20.62 -9.80
N MET A 4 10.95 20.81 -10.61
CA MET A 4 10.86 20.56 -12.06
C MET A 4 10.53 19.12 -12.42
N LYS A 5 11.00 18.14 -11.66
CA LYS A 5 10.70 16.73 -11.89
C LYS A 5 9.24 16.41 -11.57
N ILE A 6 8.70 16.98 -10.49
CA ILE A 6 7.29 16.81 -10.13
C ILE A 6 6.40 17.50 -11.19
N LYS A 7 6.78 18.70 -11.65
CA LYS A 7 6.09 19.39 -12.74
C LYS A 7 6.05 18.57 -14.04
N ALA A 8 7.17 18.00 -14.43
CA ALA A 8 7.28 17.21 -15.66
C ALA A 8 6.35 15.98 -15.63
N LEU A 9 6.12 15.39 -14.46
CA LEU A 9 5.18 14.27 -14.27
C LEU A 9 3.71 14.72 -14.18
N ASN A 10 3.45 16.02 -13.99
CA ASN A 10 2.12 16.58 -13.79
C ASN A 10 1.89 17.83 -14.66
N PRO A 11 2.02 17.74 -16.01
CA PRO A 11 2.05 18.93 -16.88
C PRO A 11 0.72 19.69 -16.91
N SER A 12 -0.40 19.02 -16.65
CA SER A 12 -1.75 19.61 -16.63
C SER A 12 -2.15 20.23 -15.29
N ILE A 13 -1.33 20.08 -14.24
CA ILE A 13 -1.68 20.52 -12.88
C ILE A 13 -0.86 21.77 -12.55
N LYS A 14 -1.54 22.84 -12.11
CA LYS A 14 -0.88 23.99 -11.51
C LYS A 14 -0.45 23.67 -10.09
N LEU A 15 0.80 23.24 -9.92
CA LEU A 15 1.34 22.92 -8.61
C LEU A 15 1.59 24.19 -7.79
N PRO A 16 1.22 24.23 -6.50
CA PRO A 16 1.47 25.36 -5.62
C PRO A 16 2.97 25.51 -5.32
N ASN A 17 3.38 26.74 -5.03
CA ASN A 17 4.72 27.02 -4.52
C ASN A 17 4.72 26.85 -2.99
N ALA A 18 4.71 25.62 -2.54
CA ALA A 18 4.68 25.24 -1.14
C ALA A 18 5.58 24.01 -0.90
N ASP A 19 6.10 23.88 0.31
CA ASP A 19 6.82 22.69 0.72
C ASP A 19 5.86 21.49 0.86
N ILE A 20 6.36 20.32 0.59
CA ILE A 20 5.62 19.07 0.85
C ILE A 20 5.86 18.66 2.30
N ILE A 21 4.78 18.50 3.06
CA ILE A 21 4.81 17.96 4.42
C ILE A 21 4.72 16.45 4.32
N VAL A 22 5.79 15.77 4.70
CA VAL A 22 5.85 14.29 4.64
C VAL A 22 5.37 13.71 5.95
N ILE A 23 4.31 12.90 5.90
CA ILE A 23 3.73 12.21 7.06
C ILE A 23 4.12 10.75 6.97
N VAL A 24 4.66 10.19 8.05
CA VAL A 24 5.21 8.83 8.11
C VAL A 24 4.71 8.05 9.31
N ARG A 25 4.82 6.73 9.28
CA ARG A 25 4.52 5.87 10.43
C ARG A 25 5.64 5.93 11.47
N SER A 26 5.25 6.14 12.73
CA SER A 26 6.17 6.10 13.89
C SER A 26 6.26 4.71 14.53
N ASP A 27 5.29 3.84 14.27
CA ASP A 27 5.23 2.46 14.75
C ASP A 27 5.86 1.47 13.75
N ALA A 28 6.18 0.28 14.22
CA ALA A 28 6.57 -0.83 13.35
C ALA A 28 5.37 -1.27 12.51
N SER A 29 5.41 -1.03 11.20
CA SER A 29 4.25 -1.12 10.31
C SER A 29 4.49 -2.00 9.10
N GLY A 30 3.54 -2.90 8.80
CA GLY A 30 3.51 -3.63 7.53
C GLY A 30 3.32 -2.71 6.32
N THR A 31 2.59 -1.59 6.48
CA THR A 31 2.45 -0.58 5.44
C THR A 31 3.79 0.08 5.13
N THR A 32 4.58 0.43 6.17
CA THR A 32 5.95 0.94 6.00
C THR A 32 6.84 -0.09 5.32
N PHE A 33 6.74 -1.37 5.69
CA PHE A 33 7.52 -2.43 5.05
C PHE A 33 7.27 -2.51 3.55
N ASN A 34 6.00 -2.54 3.13
CA ASN A 34 5.66 -2.60 1.69
C ASN A 34 6.06 -1.31 0.96
N PHE A 35 5.87 -0.15 1.59
CA PHE A 35 6.28 1.13 1.02
C PHE A 35 7.79 1.18 0.79
N THR A 36 8.59 0.81 1.78
CA THR A 36 10.06 0.79 1.66
C THR A 36 10.54 -0.30 0.71
N ASN A 37 9.83 -1.43 0.60
CA ASN A 37 10.10 -2.46 -0.39
C ASN A 37 9.91 -1.94 -1.82
N TYR A 38 8.84 -1.18 -2.08
CA TYR A 38 8.67 -0.52 -3.37
C TYR A 38 9.76 0.51 -3.64
N LEU A 39 10.09 1.36 -2.66
CA LEU A 39 11.14 2.37 -2.82
C LEU A 39 12.53 1.76 -3.04
N ALA A 40 12.78 0.55 -2.55
CA ALA A 40 14.04 -0.16 -2.75
C ALA A 40 14.28 -0.65 -4.19
N ASN A 41 13.34 -0.41 -5.12
CA ASN A 41 13.61 -0.49 -6.57
C ASN A 41 14.53 0.66 -7.06
N ASP A 42 14.64 1.75 -6.29
CA ASP A 42 15.65 2.79 -6.50
C ASP A 42 16.93 2.42 -5.73
N GLU A 43 18.07 2.33 -6.43
CA GLU A 43 19.34 1.90 -5.85
C GLU A 43 19.85 2.84 -4.75
N LYS A 44 19.58 4.16 -4.83
CA LYS A 44 19.97 5.13 -3.80
C LYS A 44 19.17 4.92 -2.52
N TRP A 45 17.86 4.67 -2.67
CA TRP A 45 17.01 4.32 -1.52
C TRP A 45 17.47 3.02 -0.89
N LYS A 46 17.63 1.96 -1.69
CA LYS A 46 18.03 0.63 -1.25
C LYS A 46 19.33 0.66 -0.46
N TYR A 47 20.33 1.38 -0.95
CA TYR A 47 21.62 1.52 -0.26
C TYR A 47 21.50 2.28 1.06
N LYS A 48 20.68 3.34 1.10
CA LYS A 48 20.60 4.24 2.26
C LYS A 48 19.69 3.73 3.36
N TYR A 49 18.50 3.25 3.01
CA TYR A 49 17.45 2.90 3.95
C TYR A 49 17.03 1.44 3.92
N GLY A 50 17.23 0.75 2.79
CA GLY A 50 16.79 -0.62 2.60
C GLY A 50 15.28 -0.81 2.72
N VAL A 51 14.89 -1.99 3.22
CA VAL A 51 13.51 -2.39 3.45
C VAL A 51 13.31 -2.65 4.94
N ALA A 52 12.36 -1.97 5.58
CA ALA A 52 12.12 -2.10 7.01
C ALA A 52 10.67 -1.76 7.40
N LYS A 53 10.25 -2.24 8.56
CA LYS A 53 8.95 -1.89 9.17
C LYS A 53 8.97 -0.53 9.87
N SER A 54 10.17 0.00 10.14
CA SER A 54 10.41 1.31 10.74
C SER A 54 11.68 1.90 10.15
N ILE A 55 11.67 3.18 9.83
CA ILE A 55 12.78 3.91 9.22
C ILE A 55 13.21 5.05 10.13
N ASN A 56 14.52 5.23 10.29
CA ASN A 56 15.07 6.46 10.84
C ASN A 56 15.16 7.52 9.72
N TRP A 57 14.14 8.37 9.65
CA TRP A 57 14.04 9.38 8.60
C TRP A 57 15.02 10.53 8.86
N GLU A 58 15.94 10.77 7.94
CA GLU A 58 16.85 11.92 8.01
C GLU A 58 16.16 13.24 7.62
N ALA A 59 15.12 13.16 6.79
CA ALA A 59 14.34 14.33 6.40
C ALA A 59 13.40 14.76 7.54
N LYS A 60 13.02 16.04 7.55
CA LYS A 60 11.95 16.54 8.43
C LYS A 60 10.63 15.89 8.04
N VAL A 61 10.10 15.07 8.92
CA VAL A 61 8.84 14.34 8.73
C VAL A 61 7.91 14.56 9.93
N THR A 62 6.62 14.30 9.71
CA THR A 62 5.60 14.28 10.78
C THR A 62 5.26 12.83 11.10
N PRO A 63 5.72 12.28 12.24
CA PRO A 63 5.47 10.90 12.60
C PRO A 63 4.09 10.72 13.23
N VAL A 64 3.34 9.70 12.82
CA VAL A 64 2.06 9.29 13.39
C VAL A 64 1.95 7.78 13.50
N ALA A 65 1.28 7.28 14.53
CA ALA A 65 1.00 5.85 14.67
C ALA A 65 -0.30 5.49 13.92
N SER A 66 -0.36 4.29 13.33
CA SER A 66 -1.54 3.68 12.70
C SER A 66 -2.08 4.33 11.39
N ASN A 67 -2.83 3.56 10.61
CA ASN A 67 -3.47 4.06 9.38
C ASN A 67 -4.57 5.10 9.65
N PRO A 68 -5.46 4.96 10.68
CA PRO A 68 -6.47 5.97 10.99
C PRO A 68 -5.87 7.34 11.34
N LEU A 69 -4.80 7.37 12.13
CA LEU A 69 -4.12 8.63 12.47
C LEU A 69 -3.39 9.23 11.27
N MET A 70 -2.82 8.39 10.40
CA MET A 70 -2.22 8.84 9.14
C MET A 70 -3.27 9.52 8.26
N ALA A 71 -4.44 8.89 8.08
CA ALA A 71 -5.56 9.46 7.32
C ALA A 71 -5.99 10.81 7.88
N THR A 72 -6.25 10.87 9.17
CA THR A 72 -6.67 12.11 9.85
C THR A 72 -5.61 13.22 9.70
N MET A 73 -4.33 12.88 9.82
CA MET A 73 -3.26 13.88 9.71
C MET A 73 -3.11 14.41 8.29
N ILE A 74 -3.21 13.54 7.26
CA ILE A 74 -3.17 13.95 5.85
C ILE A 74 -4.36 14.88 5.53
N GLU A 75 -5.58 14.52 5.94
CA GLU A 75 -6.77 15.33 5.71
C GLU A 75 -6.70 16.73 6.34
N LYS A 76 -6.10 16.83 7.51
CA LYS A 76 -5.97 18.09 8.26
C LYS A 76 -4.75 18.93 7.89
N THR A 77 -3.83 18.38 7.10
CA THR A 77 -2.56 19.04 6.78
C THR A 77 -2.50 19.37 5.29
N PRO A 78 -2.77 20.61 4.87
CA PRO A 78 -2.61 21.03 3.49
C PRO A 78 -1.19 20.76 2.97
N PHE A 79 -1.07 20.38 1.71
CA PHE A 79 0.20 20.09 1.04
C PHE A 79 0.97 18.90 1.62
N SER A 80 0.29 18.02 2.34
CA SER A 80 0.92 16.80 2.87
C SER A 80 0.89 15.64 1.87
N ILE A 81 1.82 14.71 2.08
CA ILE A 81 1.86 13.41 1.44
C ILE A 81 2.17 12.34 2.51
N GLY A 82 1.56 11.17 2.38
CA GLY A 82 1.82 10.04 3.24
C GLY A 82 1.48 8.73 2.55
N TYR A 83 1.60 7.62 3.26
CA TYR A 83 1.29 6.28 2.78
C TYR A 83 0.44 5.55 3.81
N LEU A 84 -0.65 4.94 3.36
CA LEU A 84 -1.60 4.23 4.21
C LEU A 84 -2.37 3.19 3.40
N GLU A 85 -3.10 2.34 4.08
CA GLU A 85 -3.96 1.36 3.45
C GLU A 85 -5.12 2.04 2.69
N TYR A 86 -5.43 1.54 1.50
CA TYR A 86 -6.38 2.12 0.56
C TYR A 86 -7.78 2.38 1.15
N SER A 87 -8.25 1.48 2.04
CA SER A 87 -9.54 1.61 2.71
C SER A 87 -9.71 2.91 3.51
N TYR A 88 -8.61 3.53 3.96
CA TYR A 88 -8.60 4.80 4.68
C TYR A 88 -8.47 6.04 3.78
N ALA A 89 -8.28 5.86 2.47
CA ALA A 89 -7.98 6.96 1.55
C ALA A 89 -9.20 7.48 0.74
N LYS A 90 -10.42 7.22 1.18
CA LYS A 90 -11.66 7.45 0.42
C LYS A 90 -11.85 8.87 -0.11
N ASN A 91 -11.38 9.89 0.61
CA ASN A 91 -11.56 11.31 0.27
C ASN A 91 -10.25 12.01 -0.05
N MET A 92 -9.20 11.26 -0.40
CA MET A 92 -7.86 11.79 -0.63
C MET A 92 -7.48 11.77 -2.11
N GLY A 93 -6.58 12.67 -2.51
CA GLY A 93 -5.88 12.55 -3.77
C GLY A 93 -4.95 11.33 -3.74
N LEU A 94 -5.04 10.49 -4.76
CA LEU A 94 -4.23 9.27 -4.86
C LEU A 94 -3.13 9.45 -5.89
N ALA A 95 -1.89 9.13 -5.52
CA ALA A 95 -0.75 9.19 -6.42
C ALA A 95 -0.73 7.98 -7.37
N SER A 96 -0.60 8.25 -8.67
CA SER A 96 -0.22 7.21 -9.62
C SER A 96 1.25 6.86 -9.44
N LEU A 97 1.56 5.58 -9.37
CA LEU A 97 2.92 5.09 -9.20
C LEU A 97 3.37 4.31 -10.43
N LYS A 98 4.67 4.41 -10.74
CA LYS A 98 5.28 3.70 -11.85
C LYS A 98 5.48 2.22 -11.50
N ASN A 99 4.92 1.31 -12.30
CA ASN A 99 5.03 -0.12 -12.12
C ASN A 99 6.23 -0.73 -12.88
N SER A 100 6.41 -2.06 -12.76
CA SER A 100 7.47 -2.81 -13.47
C SER A 100 7.37 -2.76 -14.99
N GLU A 101 6.17 -2.48 -15.53
CA GLU A 101 5.91 -2.34 -16.97
C GLU A 101 6.11 -0.89 -17.46
N ASN A 102 6.67 0.00 -16.61
CA ASN A 102 6.85 1.44 -16.89
C ASN A 102 5.56 2.25 -17.06
N GLU A 103 4.43 1.74 -16.60
CA GLU A 103 3.14 2.44 -16.63
C GLU A 103 2.91 3.19 -15.32
N TYR A 104 2.27 4.38 -15.38
CA TYR A 104 1.78 5.09 -14.19
C TYR A 104 0.36 4.63 -13.88
N ILE A 105 0.20 3.87 -12.81
CA ILE A 105 -1.05 3.26 -12.40
C ILE A 105 -1.62 3.96 -11.16
N THR A 106 -2.90 4.30 -11.21
CA THR A 106 -3.65 4.80 -10.05
C THR A 106 -4.18 3.63 -9.23
N PRO A 107 -4.15 3.69 -7.89
CA PRO A 107 -4.64 2.61 -7.06
C PRO A 107 -6.15 2.42 -7.22
N SER A 108 -6.56 1.18 -7.42
CA SER A 108 -7.96 0.76 -7.53
C SER A 108 -8.09 -0.74 -7.24
N PRO A 109 -9.28 -1.23 -6.86
CA PRO A 109 -9.49 -2.68 -6.69
C PRO A 109 -9.10 -3.49 -7.93
N ALA A 110 -9.34 -2.96 -9.14
CA ALA A 110 -8.96 -3.61 -10.40
C ALA A 110 -7.44 -3.72 -10.53
N SER A 111 -6.68 -2.65 -10.23
CA SER A 111 -5.21 -2.67 -10.32
C SER A 111 -4.56 -3.53 -9.23
N PHE A 112 -5.21 -3.68 -8.06
CA PHE A 112 -4.78 -4.61 -7.02
C PHE A 112 -5.01 -6.06 -7.41
N ALA A 113 -6.15 -6.36 -8.06
CA ALA A 113 -6.46 -7.70 -8.57
C ALA A 113 -5.44 -8.16 -9.62
N VAL A 114 -4.95 -7.26 -10.48
CA VAL A 114 -3.86 -7.59 -11.43
C VAL A 114 -2.58 -7.98 -10.69
N ALA A 115 -2.16 -7.22 -9.68
CA ALA A 115 -0.99 -7.53 -8.87
C ALA A 115 -1.12 -8.90 -8.19
N SER A 116 -2.29 -9.18 -7.60
CA SER A 116 -2.58 -10.44 -6.92
C SER A 116 -2.60 -11.63 -7.87
N LYS A 117 -3.23 -11.50 -9.06
CA LYS A 117 -3.32 -12.56 -10.07
C LYS A 117 -1.93 -13.02 -10.53
N ASN A 118 -0.98 -12.11 -10.62
CA ASN A 118 0.38 -12.40 -11.09
C ASN A 118 1.34 -12.81 -9.96
N ALA A 119 0.86 -12.93 -8.72
CA ALA A 119 1.70 -13.22 -7.57
C ALA A 119 2.15 -14.67 -7.46
N ASN A 120 1.46 -15.61 -8.14
CA ASN A 120 1.75 -17.04 -8.15
C ASN A 120 1.91 -17.61 -6.72
N PHE A 121 0.81 -17.59 -5.94
CA PHE A 121 0.76 -18.21 -4.62
C PHE A 121 0.70 -19.73 -4.75
N THR A 122 1.72 -20.44 -4.27
CA THR A 122 1.83 -21.91 -4.34
C THR A 122 2.15 -22.49 -2.97
N SER A 123 1.94 -23.80 -2.81
CA SER A 123 2.37 -24.52 -1.60
C SER A 123 3.89 -24.51 -1.42
N GLU A 124 4.65 -24.48 -2.51
CA GLU A 124 6.11 -24.44 -2.50
C GLU A 124 6.67 -23.15 -1.88
N ASN A 125 5.98 -22.03 -2.09
CA ASN A 125 6.35 -20.75 -1.46
C ASN A 125 5.56 -20.48 -0.17
N GLY A 126 4.89 -21.51 0.41
CA GLY A 126 4.09 -21.39 1.62
C GLY A 126 2.90 -20.43 1.45
N PHE A 127 2.39 -20.27 0.23
CA PHE A 127 1.35 -19.29 -0.12
C PHE A 127 1.73 -17.85 0.27
N TYR A 128 3.03 -17.56 0.37
CA TYR A 128 3.55 -16.24 0.72
C TYR A 128 4.24 -15.57 -0.46
N LYS A 129 3.87 -14.34 -0.74
CA LYS A 129 4.51 -13.49 -1.75
C LYS A 129 4.41 -12.02 -1.34
N ILE A 130 5.50 -11.28 -1.50
CA ILE A 130 5.47 -9.82 -1.44
C ILE A 130 4.94 -9.33 -2.79
N LEU A 131 3.87 -8.52 -2.77
CA LEU A 131 3.16 -8.05 -3.97
C LEU A 131 3.67 -6.71 -4.51
N THR A 132 4.63 -6.09 -3.83
CA THR A 132 5.19 -4.83 -4.32
C THR A 132 5.90 -5.05 -5.65
N ASN A 133 5.61 -4.15 -6.58
CA ASN A 133 6.14 -4.18 -7.95
C ASN A 133 5.85 -5.50 -8.70
N ALA A 134 4.73 -6.16 -8.38
CA ALA A 134 4.27 -7.34 -9.12
C ALA A 134 4.09 -7.02 -10.60
N SER A 135 4.53 -7.95 -11.46
CA SER A 135 4.45 -7.82 -12.93
C SER A 135 3.01 -7.75 -13.42
N GLY A 136 2.85 -7.20 -14.62
CA GLY A 136 1.60 -7.17 -15.36
C GLY A 136 1.10 -5.77 -15.66
N LYS A 137 0.65 -5.58 -16.90
CA LYS A 137 0.04 -4.32 -17.35
C LYS A 137 -1.15 -3.97 -16.45
N GLY A 138 -1.21 -2.71 -16.00
CA GLY A 138 -2.24 -2.23 -15.09
C GLY A 138 -2.06 -2.63 -13.63
N SER A 139 -0.99 -3.34 -13.25
CA SER A 139 -0.68 -3.68 -11.86
C SER A 139 -0.27 -2.44 -11.06
N TYR A 140 -0.95 -2.14 -9.94
CA TYR A 140 -0.49 -1.11 -9.02
C TYR A 140 0.73 -1.63 -8.24
N PRO A 141 1.84 -0.88 -8.18
CA PRO A 141 3.10 -1.44 -7.69
C PRO A 141 3.21 -1.49 -6.16
N LEU A 142 2.32 -0.84 -5.43
CA LEU A 142 2.33 -0.80 -3.97
C LEU A 142 1.11 -1.55 -3.41
N VAL A 143 1.14 -2.87 -3.54
CA VAL A 143 0.09 -3.77 -3.04
C VAL A 143 0.67 -4.67 -1.96
N ALA A 144 -0.12 -4.95 -0.94
CA ALA A 144 0.19 -5.88 0.12
C ALA A 144 -0.93 -6.93 0.27
N ALA A 145 -0.55 -8.14 0.67
CA ALA A 145 -1.50 -9.17 1.07
C ALA A 145 -1.70 -9.14 2.59
N SER A 146 -2.95 -9.27 3.05
CA SER A 146 -3.27 -9.57 4.43
C SER A 146 -3.41 -11.08 4.61
N PHE A 147 -2.74 -11.64 5.61
CA PHE A 147 -2.76 -13.08 5.88
C PHE A 147 -3.58 -13.37 7.13
N ILE A 148 -4.43 -14.38 7.03
CA ILE A 148 -5.18 -14.92 8.16
C ILE A 148 -4.37 -16.08 8.73
N LEU A 149 -3.95 -15.96 9.98
CA LEU A 149 -3.18 -16.99 10.66
C LEU A 149 -4.08 -17.75 11.64
N LEU A 150 -4.06 -19.08 11.55
CA LEU A 150 -4.75 -19.96 12.46
C LEU A 150 -3.72 -20.72 13.31
N HIS A 151 -4.02 -20.89 14.60
CA HIS A 151 -3.22 -21.76 15.45
C HIS A 151 -3.38 -23.20 14.96
N LYS A 152 -2.29 -23.92 14.67
CA LYS A 152 -2.32 -25.25 14.04
C LYS A 152 -3.24 -26.24 14.77
N GLU A 153 -3.25 -26.19 16.10
CA GLU A 153 -4.02 -27.10 16.97
C GLU A 153 -5.19 -26.38 17.68
N GLY A 154 -5.68 -25.28 17.09
CA GLY A 154 -6.78 -24.50 17.65
C GLY A 154 -8.09 -25.29 17.69
N LYS A 155 -8.73 -25.39 18.86
CA LYS A 155 -9.98 -26.15 19.08
C LYS A 155 -11.11 -25.71 18.14
N ASN A 156 -11.14 -24.43 17.74
CA ASN A 156 -12.19 -23.83 16.92
C ASN A 156 -11.80 -23.67 15.44
N ASN A 157 -10.69 -24.24 14.98
CA ASN A 157 -10.19 -24.04 13.61
C ASN A 157 -11.22 -24.39 12.53
N LYS A 158 -12.06 -25.42 12.74
CA LYS A 158 -13.12 -25.78 11.79
C LYS A 158 -14.12 -24.65 11.61
N GLU A 159 -14.55 -24.01 12.68
CA GLU A 159 -15.53 -22.92 12.62
C GLU A 159 -14.91 -21.65 12.05
N VAL A 160 -13.67 -21.34 12.42
CA VAL A 160 -12.91 -20.23 11.86
C VAL A 160 -12.69 -20.41 10.36
N ALA A 161 -12.31 -21.62 9.93
CA ALA A 161 -12.15 -21.93 8.51
C ALA A 161 -13.49 -21.83 7.73
N LYS A 162 -14.62 -22.26 8.31
CA LYS A 162 -15.95 -22.08 7.70
C LYS A 162 -16.28 -20.60 7.53
N PHE A 163 -16.02 -19.77 8.56
CA PHE A 163 -16.25 -18.35 8.49
C PHE A 163 -15.45 -17.69 7.35
N PHE A 164 -14.15 -17.95 7.27
CA PHE A 164 -13.33 -17.37 6.21
C PHE A 164 -13.63 -17.94 4.83
N ASN A 165 -13.98 -19.22 4.73
CA ASN A 165 -14.45 -19.79 3.47
C ASN A 165 -15.73 -19.06 2.99
N TRP A 166 -16.71 -18.87 3.88
CA TRP A 166 -17.89 -18.07 3.58
C TRP A 166 -17.52 -16.63 3.19
N ALA A 167 -16.68 -15.95 3.96
CA ALA A 167 -16.29 -14.57 3.71
C ALA A 167 -15.59 -14.38 2.35
N MET A 168 -14.87 -15.39 1.86
CA MET A 168 -14.12 -15.38 0.60
C MET A 168 -14.86 -16.01 -0.59
N SER A 169 -16.02 -16.63 -0.39
CA SER A 169 -16.78 -17.31 -1.48
C SER A 169 -18.21 -16.82 -1.63
N ASP A 170 -18.84 -16.30 -0.58
CA ASP A 170 -20.21 -15.79 -0.63
C ASP A 170 -20.25 -14.41 -1.30
N GLU A 171 -21.14 -14.24 -2.27
CA GLU A 171 -21.23 -13.00 -3.05
C GLU A 171 -21.57 -11.77 -2.21
N LYS A 172 -22.44 -11.92 -1.19
CA LYS A 172 -22.81 -10.81 -0.30
C LYS A 172 -21.63 -10.40 0.59
N ALA A 173 -20.89 -11.40 1.11
CA ALA A 173 -19.68 -11.18 1.90
C ALA A 173 -18.60 -10.49 1.07
N LEU A 174 -18.32 -10.96 -0.16
CA LEU A 174 -17.38 -10.34 -1.09
C LEU A 174 -17.78 -8.90 -1.45
N ASN A 175 -19.06 -8.64 -1.67
CA ASN A 175 -19.54 -7.29 -1.94
C ASN A 175 -19.40 -6.36 -0.72
N ALA A 176 -19.61 -6.87 0.49
CA ALA A 176 -19.35 -6.11 1.72
C ALA A 176 -17.86 -5.78 1.87
N THR A 177 -16.98 -6.75 1.63
CA THR A 177 -15.52 -6.59 1.67
C THR A 177 -15.04 -5.52 0.67
N ARG A 178 -15.53 -5.57 -0.58
CA ARG A 178 -15.23 -4.55 -1.61
C ARG A 178 -15.69 -3.15 -1.22
N LYS A 179 -16.87 -3.01 -0.58
CA LYS A 179 -17.36 -1.71 -0.08
C LYS A 179 -16.50 -1.14 1.04
N LEU A 180 -15.82 -1.98 1.79
CA LEU A 180 -14.84 -1.58 2.81
C LEU A 180 -13.49 -1.18 2.21
N GLY A 181 -13.23 -1.53 0.96
CA GLY A 181 -11.98 -1.18 0.24
C GLY A 181 -10.94 -2.30 0.20
N TYR A 182 -11.39 -3.56 0.40
CA TYR A 182 -10.55 -4.77 0.31
C TYR A 182 -10.82 -5.56 -0.97
#